data_4b3eff3675459017d2bfe9a9ca40fa42
#
_entry.id   4b3eff3675459017d2bfe9a9ca40fa42
#
_cell.length_a   1.000
_cell.length_b   1.000
_cell.length_c   1.000
_cell.angle_alpha   90.00
_cell.angle_beta   90.00
_cell.angle_gamma   90.00
#
_symmetry.space_group_name_H-M   'P 1'
#
loop_
_entity.id
_entity.type
_entity.pdbx_description
1 polymer ?
#
loop_
_entity_poly.entity_id
_entity_poly.type
_entity_poly.pdbx_seq_one_letter_code
_entity_poly.pdbx_strand_id
1 'polypeptide(L)'
;CIIDILIVPEYYTLFDGETGKALDTVDYNPGRGTVSNWGDSYGNRVDRFLGAVAYLDGVKPSAVTIRGYYTRMTACAYDVVDKKLVQRWYFDTGNDSSAPGYGDGNHNCMPADVDGDGKQEIVLGSTCLDDNGKVLWCLNKGHGDAMHLGDLLPSRDGLELWICHEDKPYGVSLVDAKNGEIIFHKAVSYTHLRAHET
;
A
#
# COMPACT_ATOMS: atom_id res chain seq x y z
N CYS A 1 -7.99 22.82 15.29
CA CYS A 1 -8.85 21.84 15.97
C CYS A 1 -8.75 20.49 15.29
N ILE A 2 -7.84 19.66 15.76
CA ILE A 2 -7.60 18.30 15.20
C ILE A 2 -8.70 17.33 15.61
N ILE A 3 -9.41 17.62 16.71
CA ILE A 3 -10.40 16.70 17.32
C ILE A 3 -11.63 16.48 16.42
N ASP A 4 -12.05 17.49 15.66
CA ASP A 4 -13.29 17.41 14.87
C ASP A 4 -13.13 16.52 13.62
N ILE A 5 -11.92 16.37 13.09
CA ILE A 5 -11.64 15.53 11.92
C ILE A 5 -11.75 14.04 12.26
N LEU A 6 -11.43 13.66 13.49
CA LEU A 6 -11.41 12.26 13.92
C LEU A 6 -12.81 11.66 14.18
N ILE A 7 -13.86 12.45 14.14
CA ILE A 7 -15.23 12.01 14.42
C ILE A 7 -16.20 12.17 13.24
N VAL A 8 -15.74 12.74 12.12
CA VAL A 8 -16.60 12.91 10.94
C VAL A 8 -16.69 11.62 10.12
N PRO A 9 -17.82 11.41 9.40
CA PRO A 9 -17.96 10.32 8.46
C PRO A 9 -16.90 10.39 7.34
N GLU A 10 -16.48 9.24 6.86
CA GLU A 10 -15.49 9.10 5.79
C GLU A 10 -16.12 8.36 4.62
N TYR A 11 -15.96 8.90 3.41
CA TYR A 11 -16.57 8.37 2.20
C TYR A 11 -15.54 8.15 1.11
N TYR A 12 -15.82 7.19 0.25
CA TYR A 12 -15.13 6.98 -1.01
C TYR A 12 -16.11 7.22 -2.15
N THR A 13 -15.82 8.17 -3.05
CA THR A 13 -16.76 8.62 -4.07
C THR A 13 -16.16 8.46 -5.45
N LEU A 14 -16.92 7.82 -6.35
CA LEU A 14 -16.66 7.78 -7.78
C LEU A 14 -17.25 9.04 -8.44
N PHE A 15 -16.42 9.76 -9.17
CA PHE A 15 -16.85 10.93 -9.94
C PHE A 15 -16.76 10.65 -11.43
N ASP A 16 -17.67 11.24 -12.17
CA ASP A 16 -17.62 11.31 -13.63
C ASP A 16 -16.48 12.25 -14.04
N GLY A 17 -15.53 11.74 -14.84
CA GLY A 17 -14.31 12.47 -15.20
C GLY A 17 -14.53 13.67 -16.11
N GLU A 18 -15.65 13.72 -16.84
CA GLU A 18 -15.97 14.84 -17.73
C GLU A 18 -16.76 15.94 -17.01
N THR A 19 -17.69 15.56 -16.17
CA THR A 19 -18.65 16.48 -15.56
C THR A 19 -18.37 16.81 -14.10
N GLY A 20 -17.53 16.00 -13.42
CA GLY A 20 -17.27 16.11 -11.99
C GLY A 20 -18.46 15.72 -11.11
N LYS A 21 -19.52 15.13 -11.68
CA LYS A 21 -20.67 14.66 -10.90
C LYS A 21 -20.35 13.40 -10.14
N ALA A 22 -20.78 13.30 -8.89
CA ALA A 22 -20.73 12.06 -8.15
C ALA A 22 -21.65 11.01 -8.81
N LEU A 23 -21.08 9.85 -9.10
CA LEU A 23 -21.78 8.72 -9.69
C LEU A 23 -22.20 7.71 -8.61
N ASP A 24 -21.32 7.47 -7.65
CA ASP A 24 -21.55 6.58 -6.52
C ASP A 24 -20.73 7.01 -5.32
N THR A 25 -21.24 6.71 -4.11
CA THR A 25 -20.55 7.00 -2.86
C THR A 25 -20.78 5.84 -1.89
N VAL A 26 -19.70 5.33 -1.31
CA VAL A 26 -19.72 4.29 -0.29
C VAL A 26 -19.00 4.79 0.96
N ASP A 27 -19.26 4.19 2.11
CA ASP A 27 -18.47 4.44 3.30
C ASP A 27 -17.02 4.01 3.04
N TYR A 28 -16.05 4.78 3.56
CA TYR A 28 -14.64 4.41 3.44
C TYR A 28 -14.36 3.12 4.21
N ASN A 29 -13.78 2.12 3.55
CA ASN A 29 -13.49 0.81 4.13
C ASN A 29 -11.98 0.57 4.25
N PRO A 30 -11.46 0.30 5.48
CA PRO A 30 -12.19 0.30 6.75
C PRO A 30 -12.42 1.72 7.26
N GLY A 31 -13.52 1.94 7.97
CA GLY A 31 -13.71 3.16 8.74
C GLY A 31 -12.62 3.32 9.81
N ARG A 32 -12.43 4.54 10.29
CA ARG A 32 -11.38 4.90 11.27
C ARG A 32 -11.43 4.02 12.53
N GLY A 33 -12.60 3.76 13.06
CA GLY A 33 -12.77 2.99 14.29
C GLY A 33 -12.02 3.63 15.47
N THR A 34 -11.38 2.81 16.28
CA THR A 34 -10.57 3.27 17.42
C THR A 34 -9.21 3.74 16.92
N VAL A 35 -8.92 5.03 17.07
CA VAL A 35 -7.71 5.70 16.56
C VAL A 35 -6.42 5.01 17.02
N SER A 36 -6.35 4.60 18.29
CA SER A 36 -5.16 3.95 18.84
C SER A 36 -4.83 2.60 18.21
N ASN A 37 -5.76 1.97 17.49
CA ASN A 37 -5.51 0.74 16.76
C ASN A 37 -4.60 0.92 15.53
N TRP A 38 -4.28 2.17 15.18
CA TRP A 38 -3.45 2.50 14.02
C TRP A 38 -2.02 2.92 14.39
N GLY A 39 -1.66 2.86 15.68
CA GLY A 39 -0.29 3.08 16.15
C GLY A 39 -0.06 4.38 16.90
N ASP A 40 -1.06 5.28 16.95
CA ASP A 40 -1.05 6.45 17.82
C ASP A 40 -2.47 6.82 18.30
N SER A 41 -2.57 7.75 19.24
CA SER A 41 -3.86 8.18 19.82
C SER A 41 -4.32 9.56 19.35
N TYR A 42 -3.53 10.23 18.49
CA TYR A 42 -3.81 11.61 18.05
C TYR A 42 -4.16 11.74 16.56
N GLY A 43 -4.26 10.62 15.84
CA GLY A 43 -4.82 10.57 14.50
C GLY A 43 -3.82 10.67 13.35
N ASN A 44 -2.52 10.78 13.61
CA ASN A 44 -1.53 10.88 12.53
C ASN A 44 -1.44 9.58 11.73
N ARG A 45 -1.43 8.43 12.41
CA ARG A 45 -1.27 7.10 11.76
C ARG A 45 -2.54 6.63 11.06
N VAL A 46 -3.72 6.90 11.64
CA VAL A 46 -5.01 6.52 11.06
C VAL A 46 -5.34 7.28 9.77
N ASP A 47 -4.85 8.51 9.64
CA ASP A 47 -5.11 9.36 8.48
C ASP A 47 -3.97 9.31 7.44
N ARG A 48 -3.25 8.20 7.38
CA ARG A 48 -2.27 7.88 6.33
C ARG A 48 -2.95 7.07 5.23
N PHE A 49 -3.21 7.74 4.11
CA PHE A 49 -3.91 7.19 2.95
C PHE A 49 -2.98 7.13 1.75
N LEU A 50 -3.08 6.03 1.00
CA LEU A 50 -2.52 5.89 -0.33
C LEU A 50 -3.62 5.43 -1.28
N GLY A 51 -3.38 5.58 -2.57
CA GLY A 51 -4.31 5.11 -3.59
C GLY A 51 -3.58 4.75 -4.88
N ALA A 52 -4.11 3.78 -5.58
CA ALA A 52 -3.62 3.35 -6.88
C ALA A 52 -4.78 2.96 -7.80
N VAL A 53 -4.48 2.92 -9.08
CA VAL A 53 -5.33 2.26 -10.08
C VAL A 53 -4.54 1.07 -10.62
N ALA A 54 -5.11 -0.13 -10.53
CA ALA A 54 -4.46 -1.37 -10.91
C ALA A 54 -5.37 -2.22 -11.80
N TYR A 55 -4.77 -2.95 -12.74
CA TYR A 55 -5.47 -3.91 -13.59
C TYR A 55 -5.45 -5.30 -12.92
N LEU A 56 -6.25 -5.44 -11.85
CA LEU A 56 -6.31 -6.64 -11.02
C LEU A 56 -6.96 -7.85 -11.72
N ASP A 57 -7.57 -7.67 -12.87
CA ASP A 57 -8.07 -8.76 -13.74
C ASP A 57 -7.34 -8.80 -15.09
N GLY A 58 -6.28 -7.99 -15.22
CA GLY A 58 -5.52 -7.83 -16.46
C GLY A 58 -6.23 -7.07 -17.58
N VAL A 59 -7.48 -6.64 -17.38
CA VAL A 59 -8.32 -6.05 -18.44
C VAL A 59 -8.92 -4.71 -18.05
N LYS A 60 -9.51 -4.62 -16.85
CA LYS A 60 -10.21 -3.43 -16.37
C LYS A 60 -9.50 -2.81 -15.17
N PRO A 61 -9.47 -1.47 -15.10
CA PRO A 61 -8.90 -0.79 -13.95
C PRO A 61 -9.77 -0.97 -12.71
N SER A 62 -9.16 -1.32 -11.60
CA SER A 62 -9.74 -1.28 -10.26
C SER A 62 -9.11 -0.14 -9.47
N ALA A 63 -9.86 0.49 -8.60
CA ALA A 63 -9.33 1.49 -7.67
C ALA A 63 -8.91 0.79 -6.37
N VAL A 64 -7.69 1.04 -5.92
CA VAL A 64 -7.17 0.49 -4.67
C VAL A 64 -6.95 1.61 -3.69
N THR A 65 -7.52 1.50 -2.49
CA THR A 65 -7.32 2.44 -1.38
C THR A 65 -6.57 1.74 -0.26
N ILE A 66 -5.60 2.42 0.33
CA ILE A 66 -4.80 1.93 1.45
C ILE A 66 -4.99 2.88 2.62
N ARG A 67 -5.13 2.33 3.84
CA ARG A 67 -5.17 3.09 5.08
C ARG A 67 -4.23 2.47 6.10
N GLY A 68 -3.40 3.32 6.72
CA GLY A 68 -2.38 2.89 7.65
C GLY A 68 -1.24 2.13 6.97
N TYR A 69 -0.06 2.17 7.52
CA TYR A 69 1.11 1.42 7.02
C TYR A 69 2.29 1.41 8.00
N TYR A 70 2.15 2.06 9.15
CA TYR A 70 3.17 2.05 10.21
C TYR A 70 2.98 0.92 11.22
N THR A 71 1.75 0.41 11.34
CA THR A 71 1.35 -0.70 12.20
C THR A 71 0.27 -1.50 11.47
N ARG A 72 -1.01 -1.41 11.91
CA ARG A 72 -2.11 -1.94 11.12
C ARG A 72 -2.08 -1.36 9.72
N MET A 73 -2.12 -2.21 8.73
CA MET A 73 -2.17 -1.87 7.31
C MET A 73 -3.41 -2.50 6.68
N THR A 74 -4.13 -1.71 5.90
CA THR A 74 -5.32 -2.18 5.19
C THR A 74 -5.26 -1.75 3.73
N ALA A 75 -5.85 -2.55 2.87
CA ALA A 75 -6.08 -2.21 1.48
C ALA A 75 -7.46 -2.69 1.05
N CYS A 76 -8.14 -1.92 0.24
CA CYS A 76 -9.45 -2.25 -0.30
C CYS A 76 -9.48 -1.97 -1.80
N ALA A 77 -9.83 -2.96 -2.61
CA ALA A 77 -9.99 -2.79 -4.04
C ALA A 77 -11.46 -2.69 -4.42
N TYR A 78 -11.73 -1.79 -5.36
CA TYR A 78 -13.06 -1.57 -5.93
C TYR A 78 -13.02 -1.66 -7.43
N ASP A 79 -13.93 -2.44 -8.00
CA ASP A 79 -14.26 -2.41 -9.43
C ASP A 79 -15.37 -1.36 -9.67
N VAL A 80 -15.40 -0.82 -10.88
CA VAL A 80 -16.52 0.02 -11.32
C VAL A 80 -17.41 -0.81 -12.23
N VAL A 81 -18.61 -1.13 -11.73
CA VAL A 81 -19.64 -1.88 -12.46
C VAL A 81 -20.90 -1.01 -12.55
N ASP A 82 -21.35 -0.73 -13.77
CA ASP A 82 -22.54 0.09 -14.01
C ASP A 82 -22.55 1.44 -13.23
N LYS A 83 -21.37 2.10 -13.21
CA LYS A 83 -21.13 3.35 -12.47
C LYS A 83 -21.28 3.23 -10.96
N LYS A 84 -21.08 2.02 -10.41
CA LYS A 84 -21.10 1.73 -8.99
C LYS A 84 -19.74 1.21 -8.53
N LEU A 85 -19.35 1.57 -7.32
CA LEU A 85 -18.20 1.01 -6.64
C LEU A 85 -18.59 -0.35 -6.04
N VAL A 86 -17.98 -1.41 -6.55
CA VAL A 86 -18.19 -2.78 -6.07
C VAL A 86 -16.89 -3.27 -5.46
N GLN A 87 -16.90 -3.54 -4.15
CA GLN A 87 -15.72 -4.07 -3.47
C GLN A 87 -15.32 -5.41 -4.08
N ARG A 88 -14.06 -5.50 -4.53
CA ARG A 88 -13.46 -6.71 -5.11
C ARG A 88 -12.87 -7.58 -4.01
N TRP A 89 -12.00 -7.00 -3.19
CA TRP A 89 -11.37 -7.65 -2.04
C TRP A 89 -11.01 -6.62 -0.96
N TYR A 90 -10.70 -7.14 0.22
CA TYR A 90 -10.26 -6.37 1.37
C TYR A 90 -9.14 -7.12 2.10
N PHE A 91 -8.06 -6.41 2.39
CA PHE A 91 -6.91 -6.86 3.17
C PHE A 91 -6.81 -6.06 4.46
N ASP A 92 -6.48 -6.71 5.57
CA ASP A 92 -6.33 -6.09 6.89
C ASP A 92 -5.43 -6.94 7.77
N THR A 93 -4.33 -6.37 8.24
CA THR A 93 -3.45 -7.04 9.20
C THR A 93 -4.03 -7.07 10.62
N GLY A 94 -5.10 -6.30 10.88
CA GLY A 94 -5.60 -6.10 12.23
C GLY A 94 -4.55 -5.44 13.12
N ASN A 95 -4.68 -5.67 14.43
CA ASN A 95 -3.70 -5.26 15.45
C ASN A 95 -2.75 -6.41 15.83
N ASP A 96 -2.58 -7.37 14.93
CA ASP A 96 -1.70 -8.50 15.13
C ASP A 96 -0.32 -8.19 14.55
N SER A 97 0.65 -7.92 15.42
CA SER A 97 2.03 -7.62 15.02
C SER A 97 2.75 -8.83 14.37
N SER A 98 2.16 -10.02 14.41
CA SER A 98 2.68 -11.20 13.71
C SER A 98 2.05 -11.42 12.33
N ALA A 99 0.99 -10.65 12.00
CA ALA A 99 0.34 -10.75 10.70
C ALA A 99 1.27 -10.26 9.58
N PRO A 100 1.39 -11.00 8.47
CA PRO A 100 2.17 -10.56 7.33
C PRO A 100 1.72 -9.18 6.84
N GLY A 101 2.67 -8.26 6.68
CA GLY A 101 2.41 -6.88 6.27
C GLY A 101 2.17 -5.89 7.41
N TYR A 102 2.05 -6.34 8.67
CA TYR A 102 1.91 -5.41 9.79
C TYR A 102 3.16 -4.55 9.94
N GLY A 103 2.99 -3.23 9.80
CA GLY A 103 4.08 -2.27 9.92
C GLY A 103 5.04 -2.21 8.73
N ASP A 104 4.80 -2.97 7.68
CA ASP A 104 5.70 -3.13 6.53
C ASP A 104 5.36 -2.21 5.33
N GLY A 105 4.48 -1.24 5.51
CA GLY A 105 4.09 -0.33 4.44
C GLY A 105 5.10 0.78 4.18
N ASN A 106 4.85 1.57 3.11
CA ASN A 106 5.69 2.66 2.66
C ASN A 106 4.84 3.92 2.43
N HIS A 107 5.47 5.07 2.20
CA HIS A 107 4.79 6.31 1.80
C HIS A 107 4.30 6.30 0.34
N ASN A 108 4.44 5.19 -0.36
CA ASN A 108 3.99 4.99 -1.73
C ASN A 108 3.42 3.58 -1.91
N CYS A 109 2.63 3.39 -2.97
CA CYS A 109 2.21 2.09 -3.47
C CYS A 109 2.35 2.05 -4.99
N MET A 110 2.80 0.92 -5.54
CA MET A 110 3.06 0.79 -6.97
C MET A 110 2.40 -0.49 -7.50
N PRO A 111 1.41 -0.36 -8.41
CA PRO A 111 0.85 -1.52 -9.09
C PRO A 111 1.76 -1.94 -10.25
N ALA A 112 2.02 -3.23 -10.38
CA ALA A 112 2.69 -3.83 -11.53
C ALA A 112 2.41 -5.33 -11.58
N ASP A 113 2.46 -5.92 -12.79
CA ASP A 113 2.48 -7.37 -12.99
C ASP A 113 3.90 -7.87 -12.62
N VAL A 114 4.08 -8.27 -11.36
CA VAL A 114 5.40 -8.65 -10.84
C VAL A 114 5.71 -10.14 -11.01
N ASP A 115 4.69 -10.97 -11.16
CA ASP A 115 4.86 -12.42 -11.29
C ASP A 115 4.68 -12.95 -12.72
N GLY A 116 4.18 -12.09 -13.63
CA GLY A 116 4.06 -12.36 -15.07
C GLY A 116 2.77 -13.13 -15.42
N ASP A 117 1.72 -13.04 -14.61
CA ASP A 117 0.43 -13.69 -14.85
C ASP A 117 -0.54 -12.86 -15.70
N GLY A 118 -0.16 -11.62 -16.03
CA GLY A 118 -0.95 -10.66 -16.81
C GLY A 118 -1.89 -9.79 -15.99
N LYS A 119 -1.85 -9.87 -14.68
CA LYS A 119 -2.58 -9.01 -13.75
C LYS A 119 -1.59 -8.22 -12.90
N GLN A 120 -2.05 -7.18 -12.23
CA GLN A 120 -1.16 -6.35 -11.43
C GLN A 120 -1.32 -6.63 -9.94
N GLU A 121 -0.19 -6.79 -9.28
CA GLU A 121 -0.01 -6.82 -7.83
C GLU A 121 0.12 -5.40 -7.29
N ILE A 122 -0.02 -5.27 -5.98
CA ILE A 122 0.15 -4.00 -5.26
C ILE A 122 1.37 -4.10 -4.35
N VAL A 123 2.46 -3.46 -4.76
CA VAL A 123 3.67 -3.33 -3.94
C VAL A 123 3.49 -2.16 -2.97
N LEU A 124 3.50 -2.45 -1.67
CA LEU A 124 3.24 -1.52 -0.57
C LEU A 124 4.49 -1.19 0.26
N GLY A 125 5.67 -1.49 -0.23
CA GLY A 125 6.92 -1.36 0.50
C GLY A 125 7.54 -2.72 0.80
N SER A 126 7.68 -3.08 2.06
CA SER A 126 8.17 -4.41 2.48
C SER A 126 7.13 -5.52 2.31
N THR A 127 5.98 -5.23 1.72
CA THR A 127 4.89 -6.18 1.45
C THR A 127 4.37 -6.02 0.03
N CYS A 128 4.04 -7.11 -0.62
CA CYS A 128 3.30 -7.16 -1.88
C CYS A 128 2.00 -7.94 -1.71
N LEU A 129 0.91 -7.36 -2.18
CA LEU A 129 -0.39 -8.04 -2.28
C LEU A 129 -0.59 -8.51 -3.72
N ASP A 130 -0.97 -9.75 -3.86
CA ASP A 130 -1.40 -10.38 -5.10
C ASP A 130 -2.71 -9.75 -5.64
N ASP A 131 -3.04 -9.95 -6.91
CA ASP A 131 -4.24 -9.44 -7.61
C ASP A 131 -5.56 -9.74 -6.88
N ASN A 132 -5.54 -10.80 -6.06
CA ASN A 132 -6.67 -11.27 -5.25
C ASN A 132 -6.68 -10.70 -3.82
N GLY A 133 -5.76 -9.80 -3.47
CA GLY A 133 -5.64 -9.16 -2.16
C GLY A 133 -4.98 -9.98 -1.07
N LYS A 134 -4.42 -11.15 -1.39
CA LYS A 134 -3.61 -11.93 -0.44
C LYS A 134 -2.16 -11.47 -0.46
N VAL A 135 -1.45 -11.67 0.63
CA VAL A 135 -0.01 -11.40 0.66
C VAL A 135 0.72 -12.36 -0.27
N LEU A 136 1.38 -11.82 -1.29
CA LEU A 136 2.26 -12.58 -2.18
C LEU A 136 3.60 -12.84 -1.51
N TRP A 137 4.19 -11.80 -0.95
CA TRP A 137 5.40 -11.87 -0.11
C TRP A 137 5.46 -10.73 0.89
N CYS A 138 6.29 -10.91 1.93
CA CYS A 138 6.51 -9.96 2.99
C CYS A 138 7.95 -10.05 3.49
N LEU A 139 8.67 -8.93 3.56
CA LEU A 139 10.07 -8.89 3.95
C LEU A 139 10.26 -8.84 5.48
N ASN A 140 9.23 -8.42 6.22
CA ASN A 140 9.28 -8.19 7.67
C ASN A 140 10.45 -7.27 8.08
N LYS A 141 10.61 -6.17 7.34
CA LYS A 141 11.66 -5.18 7.58
C LYS A 141 11.15 -3.84 8.05
N GLY A 142 9.87 -3.80 8.42
CA GLY A 142 9.22 -2.60 8.91
C GLY A 142 8.94 -1.56 7.82
N HIS A 143 8.54 -0.39 8.28
CA HIS A 143 8.19 0.74 7.44
C HIS A 143 9.36 1.21 6.58
N GLY A 144 9.05 1.68 5.38
CA GLY A 144 10.01 2.28 4.46
C GLY A 144 9.60 3.68 4.02
N ASP A 145 10.57 4.56 3.78
CA ASP A 145 10.33 5.95 3.40
C ASP A 145 10.15 6.12 1.88
N ALA A 146 10.93 5.39 1.09
CA ALA A 146 10.95 5.53 -0.36
C ALA A 146 11.14 4.19 -1.05
N MET A 147 10.52 4.05 -2.21
CA MET A 147 10.69 2.87 -3.06
C MET A 147 10.60 3.20 -4.54
N HIS A 148 11.24 2.38 -5.37
CA HIS A 148 11.16 2.41 -6.82
C HIS A 148 10.98 0.98 -7.34
N LEU A 149 9.97 0.77 -8.16
CA LEU A 149 9.69 -0.50 -8.81
C LEU A 149 9.90 -0.34 -10.33
N GLY A 150 10.62 -1.26 -10.94
CA GLY A 150 10.89 -1.27 -12.37
C GLY A 150 11.92 -2.31 -12.76
N ASP A 151 12.24 -2.39 -14.03
CA ASP A 151 13.39 -3.16 -14.54
C ASP A 151 14.67 -2.38 -14.20
N LEU A 152 15.17 -2.58 -12.97
CA LEU A 152 16.35 -1.90 -12.45
C LEU A 152 17.64 -2.67 -12.76
N LEU A 153 17.54 -3.97 -13.05
CA LEU A 153 18.62 -4.85 -13.45
C LEU A 153 18.31 -5.50 -14.81
N PRO A 154 18.53 -4.84 -15.96
CA PRO A 154 18.18 -5.38 -17.28
C PRO A 154 18.86 -6.71 -17.65
N SER A 155 19.78 -7.21 -16.85
CA SER A 155 20.39 -8.53 -16.97
C SER A 155 19.61 -9.66 -16.31
N ARG A 156 18.53 -9.35 -15.61
CA ARG A 156 17.60 -10.29 -14.97
C ARG A 156 16.23 -10.14 -15.62
N ASP A 157 15.49 -11.22 -15.71
CA ASP A 157 14.10 -11.17 -16.14
C ASP A 157 13.20 -10.72 -14.96
N GLY A 158 12.23 -9.87 -15.25
CA GLY A 158 11.24 -9.39 -14.28
C GLY A 158 11.50 -7.97 -13.80
N LEU A 159 10.89 -7.63 -12.68
CA LEU A 159 11.01 -6.31 -12.05
C LEU A 159 11.74 -6.41 -10.72
N GLU A 160 12.43 -5.35 -10.36
CA GLU A 160 13.04 -5.20 -9.05
C GLU A 160 12.41 -4.04 -8.28
N LEU A 161 12.37 -4.23 -6.97
CA LEU A 161 12.00 -3.21 -6.01
C LEU A 161 13.27 -2.70 -5.31
N TRP A 162 13.59 -1.42 -5.46
CA TRP A 162 14.53 -0.71 -4.60
C TRP A 162 13.76 -0.06 -3.46
N ILE A 163 14.12 -0.35 -2.21
CA ILE A 163 13.43 0.16 -1.03
C ILE A 163 14.41 0.67 0.04
N CYS A 164 14.08 1.82 0.64
CA CYS A 164 14.75 2.37 1.82
C CYS A 164 13.91 2.06 3.04
N HIS A 165 14.46 1.30 4.00
CA HIS A 165 13.82 0.97 5.27
C HIS A 165 14.12 2.04 6.31
N GLU A 166 13.12 2.44 7.09
CA GLU A 166 13.29 3.39 8.19
C GLU A 166 13.89 2.70 9.42
N ASP A 167 13.49 1.46 9.67
CA ASP A 167 13.91 0.71 10.84
C ASP A 167 15.37 0.23 10.74
N LYS A 168 16.11 0.46 11.82
CA LYS A 168 17.47 -0.10 11.95
C LYS A 168 17.40 -1.59 12.26
N PRO A 169 18.29 -2.41 11.70
CA PRO A 169 19.47 -2.09 10.87
C PRO A 169 19.23 -2.19 9.37
N TYR A 170 18.00 -2.16 8.88
CA TYR A 170 17.64 -2.66 7.56
C TYR A 170 18.14 -1.81 6.38
N GLY A 171 18.33 -0.50 6.53
CA GLY A 171 18.96 0.36 5.52
C GLY A 171 18.27 0.32 4.15
N VAL A 172 18.93 -0.23 3.13
CA VAL A 172 18.37 -0.34 1.77
C VAL A 172 18.41 -1.77 1.26
N SER A 173 17.43 -2.12 0.45
CA SER A 173 17.35 -3.42 -0.22
C SER A 173 16.99 -3.27 -1.69
N LEU A 174 17.56 -4.14 -2.54
CA LEU A 174 17.09 -4.44 -3.88
C LEU A 174 16.49 -5.84 -3.84
N VAL A 175 15.25 -5.96 -4.27
CA VAL A 175 14.41 -7.15 -4.08
C VAL A 175 13.89 -7.60 -5.43
N ASP A 176 13.89 -8.89 -5.70
CA ASP A 176 13.13 -9.47 -6.80
C ASP A 176 11.63 -9.30 -6.51
N ALA A 177 10.96 -8.50 -7.34
CA ALA A 177 9.57 -8.12 -7.08
C ALA A 177 8.58 -9.28 -7.22
N LYS A 178 8.97 -10.35 -7.93
CA LYS A 178 8.14 -11.54 -8.13
C LYS A 178 7.93 -12.33 -6.84
N ASN A 179 8.97 -12.46 -6.00
CA ASN A 179 8.97 -13.42 -4.89
C ASN A 179 9.50 -12.85 -3.57
N GLY A 180 9.94 -11.58 -3.54
CA GLY A 180 10.50 -10.96 -2.35
C GLY A 180 11.92 -11.38 -2.02
N GLU A 181 12.65 -12.06 -2.92
CA GLU A 181 14.05 -12.43 -2.70
C GLU A 181 14.93 -11.18 -2.66
N ILE A 182 15.75 -11.06 -1.62
CA ILE A 182 16.67 -9.94 -1.49
C ILE A 182 17.92 -10.21 -2.34
N ILE A 183 18.04 -9.47 -3.45
CA ILE A 183 19.19 -9.53 -4.39
C ILE A 183 20.39 -8.81 -3.81
N PHE A 184 20.16 -7.67 -3.18
CA PHE A 184 21.18 -6.85 -2.54
C PHE A 184 20.60 -6.21 -1.29
N HIS A 185 21.44 -6.10 -0.26
CA HIS A 185 21.10 -5.42 0.98
C HIS A 185 22.30 -4.70 1.53
N LYS A 186 22.10 -3.47 1.99
CA LYS A 186 23.11 -2.70 2.71
C LYS A 186 22.50 -2.12 3.99
N ALA A 187 22.93 -2.67 5.11
CA ALA A 187 22.59 -2.09 6.41
C ALA A 187 23.19 -0.68 6.55
N VAL A 188 22.45 0.23 7.16
CA VAL A 188 22.91 1.59 7.43
C VAL A 188 22.82 1.84 8.94
N SER A 189 23.94 2.18 9.54
CA SER A 189 24.01 2.44 10.99
C SER A 189 23.47 3.82 11.40
N TYR A 190 23.29 4.74 10.44
CA TYR A 190 22.75 6.07 10.64
C TYR A 190 21.92 6.49 9.43
N THR A 191 20.66 6.85 9.65
CA THR A 191 19.74 7.21 8.58
C THR A 191 19.94 8.65 8.14
N HIS A 192 20.64 8.85 7.04
CA HIS A 192 20.56 10.06 6.21
C HIS A 192 19.72 9.84 4.95
N LEU A 193 18.90 8.79 4.94
CA LEU A 193 18.01 8.46 3.81
C LEU A 193 16.57 8.97 4.04
N ARG A 194 16.38 9.96 4.89
CA ARG A 194 15.12 10.68 4.90
C ARG A 194 14.98 11.37 3.55
N ALA A 195 14.08 10.88 2.72
CA ALA A 195 13.50 11.70 1.69
C ALA A 195 13.01 12.97 2.40
N HIS A 196 13.47 14.13 1.97
CA HIS A 196 13.06 15.39 2.55
C HIS A 196 11.54 15.48 2.43
N GLU A 197 10.85 15.40 3.56
CA GLU A 197 9.50 15.90 3.69
C GLU A 197 9.61 17.43 3.51
N THR A 198 9.37 17.91 2.31
CA THR A 198 9.12 19.31 2.01
C THR A 198 7.63 19.54 1.87
#